data_8b1a18052006a9c34b5c78ac5f4ef78d
#
_entry.id   8b1a18052006a9c34b5c78ac5f4ef78d
#
_cell.length_a   1.000
_cell.length_b   1.000
_cell.length_c   1.000
_cell.angle_alpha   90.00
_cell.angle_beta   90.00
_cell.angle_gamma   90.00
#
_symmetry.space_group_name_H-M   'P 1'
#
loop_
_entity.id
_entity.type
_entity.pdbx_description
1 polymer ?
#
loop_
_entity_poly.entity_id
_entity_poly.type
_entity_poly.pdbx_seq_one_letter_code
_entity_poly.pdbx_strand_id
1 'polypeptide(L)'
;GSGKWQQSGGDRSKFGLSAAEMLEAVDKLRAWGELDCLKLLHFHLGSQISNIRSIQNALREAGRFYSEMYKLGCAGLKYLDVGGGLGVDYDGSQTNFESSMNYTLEEYANDVVYHIQTVCDEASVPHPTIVSESGRAVVAYHSVLVFNVLGVSAFGDEKVPTTPNQD
;
A
#
# COMPACT_ATOMS: atom_id res chain seq x y z
N GLY A 1 1.41 -5.56 3.59
CA GLY A 1 1.49 -4.25 4.27
C GLY A 1 2.92 -3.82 4.49
N SER A 2 3.19 -2.54 4.44
CA SER A 2 4.52 -1.94 4.62
C SER A 2 4.49 -0.93 5.77
N GLY A 3 5.66 -0.62 6.37
CA GLY A 3 5.76 0.29 7.50
C GLY A 3 5.14 -0.25 8.80
N LYS A 4 4.58 0.65 9.62
CA LYS A 4 3.97 0.31 10.93
C LYS A 4 2.80 -0.69 10.85
N TRP A 5 2.23 -0.91 9.65
CA TRP A 5 1.11 -1.79 9.39
C TRP A 5 1.52 -3.17 8.86
N GLN A 6 2.82 -3.47 8.78
CA GLN A 6 3.34 -4.74 8.26
C GLN A 6 2.82 -5.96 9.04
N GLN A 7 2.55 -5.80 10.34
CA GLN A 7 2.01 -6.88 11.19
C GLN A 7 0.56 -7.26 10.89
N SER A 8 -0.19 -6.39 10.18
CA SER A 8 -1.58 -6.64 9.76
C SER A 8 -1.71 -6.95 8.27
N GLY A 9 -0.63 -7.37 7.62
CA GLY A 9 -0.61 -7.76 6.21
C GLY A 9 -0.65 -9.27 5.99
N GLY A 10 -0.87 -9.70 4.73
CA GLY A 10 -0.92 -11.10 4.32
C GLY A 10 -2.16 -11.85 4.85
N ASP A 11 -2.07 -13.17 4.93
CA ASP A 11 -3.19 -14.04 5.34
C ASP A 11 -3.70 -13.79 6.77
N ARG A 12 -2.96 -13.05 7.59
CA ARG A 12 -3.35 -12.64 8.94
C ARG A 12 -3.93 -11.23 8.97
N SER A 13 -4.16 -10.60 7.82
CA SER A 13 -4.76 -9.27 7.76
C SER A 13 -6.19 -9.33 8.33
N LYS A 14 -6.51 -8.35 9.18
CA LYS A 14 -7.89 -8.14 9.64
C LYS A 14 -8.72 -7.32 8.64
N PHE A 15 -8.14 -6.90 7.55
CA PHE A 15 -8.76 -6.11 6.49
C PHE A 15 -8.66 -6.84 5.16
N GLY A 16 -9.70 -6.68 4.35
CA GLY A 16 -9.78 -7.30 3.04
C GLY A 16 -10.04 -8.80 3.11
N LEU A 17 -10.00 -9.43 1.96
CA LEU A 17 -10.20 -10.86 1.79
C LEU A 17 -8.86 -11.53 1.48
N SER A 18 -8.65 -12.72 1.99
CA SER A 18 -7.59 -13.62 1.53
C SER A 18 -7.91 -14.17 0.14
N ALA A 19 -6.92 -14.74 -0.54
CA ALA A 19 -7.14 -15.37 -1.85
C ALA A 19 -8.24 -16.45 -1.81
N ALA A 20 -8.29 -17.24 -0.74
CA ALA A 20 -9.33 -18.27 -0.56
C ALA A 20 -10.73 -17.66 -0.41
N GLU A 21 -10.85 -16.60 0.41
CA GLU A 21 -12.12 -15.89 0.60
C GLU A 21 -12.58 -15.17 -0.68
N MET A 22 -11.65 -14.65 -1.48
CA MET A 22 -11.98 -14.08 -2.80
C MET A 22 -12.55 -15.13 -3.73
N LEU A 23 -11.97 -16.33 -3.80
CA LEU A 23 -12.49 -17.44 -4.61
C LEU A 23 -13.88 -17.86 -4.11
N GLU A 24 -14.08 -17.97 -2.81
CA GLU A 24 -15.40 -18.27 -2.23
C GLU A 24 -16.44 -17.20 -2.58
N ALA A 25 -16.07 -15.93 -2.55
CA ALA A 25 -16.94 -14.82 -2.96
C ALA A 25 -17.32 -14.92 -4.45
N VAL A 26 -16.37 -15.25 -5.33
CA VAL A 26 -16.63 -15.47 -6.76
C VAL A 26 -17.60 -16.63 -6.97
N ASP A 27 -17.40 -17.75 -6.26
CA ASP A 27 -18.25 -18.91 -6.39
C ASP A 27 -19.69 -18.64 -5.90
N LYS A 28 -19.84 -17.87 -4.83
CA LYS A 28 -21.17 -17.42 -4.34
C LYS A 28 -21.85 -16.50 -5.35
N LEU A 29 -21.15 -15.50 -5.88
CA LEU A 29 -21.70 -14.60 -6.91
C LEU A 29 -22.11 -15.37 -8.17
N ARG A 30 -21.29 -16.34 -8.57
CA ARG A 30 -21.60 -17.21 -9.71
C ARG A 30 -22.85 -18.02 -9.47
N ALA A 31 -23.00 -18.62 -8.29
CA ALA A 31 -24.18 -19.41 -7.93
C ALA A 31 -25.47 -18.58 -7.90
N TRP A 32 -25.36 -17.29 -7.57
CA TRP A 32 -26.50 -16.35 -7.58
C TRP A 32 -26.78 -15.74 -8.96
N GLY A 33 -25.93 -15.98 -9.96
CA GLY A 33 -26.04 -15.33 -11.27
C GLY A 33 -25.64 -13.86 -11.28
N GLU A 34 -24.89 -13.40 -10.26
CA GLU A 34 -24.56 -11.99 -10.00
C GLU A 34 -23.06 -11.70 -10.21
N LEU A 35 -22.34 -12.56 -10.94
CA LEU A 35 -20.89 -12.40 -11.13
C LEU A 35 -20.52 -11.06 -11.77
N ASP A 36 -21.40 -10.54 -12.63
CA ASP A 36 -21.24 -9.24 -13.28
C ASP A 36 -21.33 -8.04 -12.31
N CYS A 37 -21.80 -8.24 -11.08
CA CYS A 37 -21.82 -7.21 -10.05
C CYS A 37 -20.44 -6.90 -9.48
N LEU A 38 -19.46 -7.79 -9.65
CA LEU A 38 -18.09 -7.57 -9.27
C LEU A 38 -17.41 -6.62 -10.28
N LYS A 39 -17.27 -5.35 -9.92
CA LYS A 39 -16.81 -4.28 -10.81
C LYS A 39 -15.41 -3.78 -10.52
N LEU A 40 -14.97 -3.87 -9.27
CA LEU A 40 -13.74 -3.27 -8.79
C LEU A 40 -12.98 -4.22 -7.87
N LEU A 41 -11.67 -4.29 -8.08
CA LEU A 41 -10.73 -4.90 -7.15
C LEU A 41 -9.94 -3.76 -6.48
N HIS A 42 -9.84 -3.80 -5.16
CA HIS A 42 -9.10 -2.82 -4.36
C HIS A 42 -8.04 -3.49 -3.50
N PHE A 43 -6.91 -2.84 -3.36
CA PHE A 43 -5.94 -3.16 -2.33
C PHE A 43 -5.37 -1.90 -1.67
N HIS A 44 -4.89 -2.03 -0.45
CA HIS A 44 -4.23 -0.95 0.26
C HIS A 44 -2.89 -1.44 0.82
N LEU A 45 -1.80 -0.84 0.35
CA LEU A 45 -0.45 -1.28 0.72
C LEU A 45 -0.03 -0.78 2.10
N GLY A 46 -0.48 0.41 2.49
CA GLY A 46 -0.11 1.03 3.76
C GLY A 46 -0.19 2.55 3.72
N SER A 47 0.58 3.21 4.57
CA SER A 47 0.63 4.67 4.67
C SER A 47 2.08 5.13 4.66
N GLN A 48 2.35 6.29 4.06
CA GLN A 48 3.69 6.88 3.94
C GLN A 48 4.71 5.85 3.41
N ILE A 49 4.42 5.30 2.22
CA ILE A 49 5.28 4.31 1.59
C ILE A 49 6.44 5.03 0.94
N SER A 50 7.60 4.95 1.58
CA SER A 50 8.79 5.70 1.20
C SER A 50 9.57 5.07 0.06
N ASN A 51 9.36 3.77 -0.23
CA ASN A 51 10.13 3.04 -1.23
C ASN A 51 9.26 2.59 -2.40
N ILE A 52 9.59 3.09 -3.60
CA ILE A 52 8.89 2.76 -4.85
C ILE A 52 8.85 1.25 -5.13
N ARG A 53 9.89 0.49 -4.74
CA ARG A 53 9.92 -0.97 -4.96
C ARG A 53 8.79 -1.71 -4.24
N SER A 54 8.37 -1.21 -3.08
CA SER A 54 7.22 -1.79 -2.36
C SER A 54 5.93 -1.62 -3.15
N ILE A 55 5.77 -0.47 -3.81
CA ILE A 55 4.63 -0.17 -4.68
C ILE A 55 4.68 -1.06 -5.93
N GLN A 56 5.82 -1.14 -6.61
CA GLN A 56 6.01 -1.98 -7.80
C GLN A 56 5.67 -3.46 -7.53
N ASN A 57 6.10 -4.00 -6.39
CA ASN A 57 5.81 -5.39 -6.02
C ASN A 57 4.30 -5.60 -5.78
N ALA A 58 3.65 -4.67 -5.08
CA ALA A 58 2.22 -4.74 -4.82
C ALA A 58 1.40 -4.63 -6.12
N LEU A 59 1.83 -3.77 -7.06
CA LEU A 59 1.18 -3.62 -8.36
C LEU A 59 1.24 -4.90 -9.21
N ARG A 60 2.39 -5.57 -9.22
CA ARG A 60 2.52 -6.86 -9.92
C ARG A 60 1.63 -7.93 -9.30
N GLU A 61 1.56 -7.99 -7.98
CA GLU A 61 0.67 -8.92 -7.27
C GLU A 61 -0.80 -8.61 -7.56
N ALA A 62 -1.22 -7.35 -7.42
CA ALA A 62 -2.59 -6.93 -7.70
C ALA A 62 -2.99 -7.15 -9.16
N GLY A 63 -2.10 -6.90 -10.11
CA GLY A 63 -2.32 -7.18 -11.53
C GLY A 63 -2.55 -8.67 -11.79
N ARG A 64 -1.82 -9.56 -11.11
CA ARG A 64 -2.04 -11.01 -11.19
C ARG A 64 -3.40 -11.40 -10.63
N PHE A 65 -3.78 -10.88 -9.46
CA PHE A 65 -5.12 -11.10 -8.90
C PHE A 65 -6.21 -10.64 -9.86
N TYR A 66 -6.08 -9.44 -10.42
CA TYR A 66 -7.02 -8.93 -11.42
C TYR A 66 -7.14 -9.87 -12.62
N SER A 67 -6.01 -10.30 -13.18
CA SER A 67 -5.96 -11.17 -14.35
C SER A 67 -6.59 -12.54 -14.08
N GLU A 68 -6.28 -13.15 -12.94
CA GLU A 68 -6.86 -14.45 -12.56
C GLU A 68 -8.36 -14.35 -12.29
N MET A 69 -8.83 -13.29 -11.62
CA MET A 69 -10.25 -13.04 -11.40
C MET A 69 -11.00 -12.89 -12.74
N TYR A 70 -10.40 -12.17 -13.70
CA TYR A 70 -10.98 -12.02 -15.04
C TYR A 70 -11.10 -13.37 -15.74
N LYS A 71 -10.04 -14.21 -15.71
CA LYS A 71 -10.03 -15.56 -16.29
C LYS A 71 -11.04 -16.50 -15.62
N LEU A 72 -11.34 -16.30 -14.34
CA LEU A 72 -12.39 -17.01 -13.62
C LEU A 72 -13.81 -16.61 -14.04
N GLY A 73 -13.97 -15.73 -15.01
CA GLY A 73 -15.24 -15.32 -15.58
C GLY A 73 -15.80 -14.01 -15.01
N CYS A 74 -15.03 -13.27 -14.20
CA CYS A 74 -15.43 -11.95 -13.69
C CYS A 74 -15.31 -10.87 -14.79
N ALA A 75 -15.99 -11.04 -15.91
CA ALA A 75 -15.93 -10.12 -17.06
C ALA A 75 -16.51 -8.72 -16.75
N GLY A 76 -17.27 -8.60 -15.67
CA GLY A 76 -17.74 -7.33 -15.13
C GLY A 76 -16.68 -6.48 -14.46
N LEU A 77 -15.51 -7.06 -14.11
CA LEU A 77 -14.39 -6.41 -13.43
C LEU A 77 -13.68 -5.43 -14.37
N LYS A 78 -13.87 -4.13 -14.12
CA LYS A 78 -13.39 -3.05 -15.00
C LYS A 78 -12.46 -2.07 -14.31
N TYR A 79 -12.39 -2.09 -12.98
CA TYR A 79 -11.64 -1.13 -12.21
C TYR A 79 -10.63 -1.85 -11.31
N LEU A 80 -9.44 -1.30 -11.24
CA LEU A 80 -8.42 -1.67 -10.25
C LEU A 80 -8.08 -0.42 -9.44
N ASP A 81 -8.49 -0.41 -8.18
CA ASP A 81 -8.15 0.64 -7.23
C ASP A 81 -6.85 0.24 -6.51
N VAL A 82 -5.79 0.96 -6.81
CA VAL A 82 -4.46 0.72 -6.25
C VAL A 82 -4.29 1.30 -4.85
N GLY A 83 -5.38 1.80 -4.28
CA GLY A 83 -5.42 2.38 -2.95
C GLY A 83 -4.63 3.66 -2.82
N GLY A 84 -4.26 3.96 -1.58
CA GLY A 84 -3.45 5.12 -1.23
C GLY A 84 -2.09 4.73 -0.66
N GLY A 85 -1.57 5.63 0.15
CA GLY A 85 -0.32 5.40 0.87
C GLY A 85 0.91 5.99 0.23
N LEU A 86 0.75 6.84 -0.81
CA LEU A 86 1.89 7.57 -1.38
C LEU A 86 2.63 8.30 -0.26
N GLY A 87 3.97 8.21 -0.32
CA GLY A 87 4.85 8.96 0.55
C GLY A 87 4.82 10.46 0.25
N VAL A 88 5.16 11.23 1.25
CA VAL A 88 5.45 12.66 1.14
C VAL A 88 6.85 12.89 1.69
N ASP A 89 7.63 13.68 0.99
CA ASP A 89 8.99 14.03 1.40
C ASP A 89 8.96 15.18 2.42
N TYR A 90 8.71 14.83 3.68
CA TYR A 90 8.57 15.82 4.76
C TYR A 90 9.92 16.43 5.19
N ASP A 91 11.00 15.70 5.04
CA ASP A 91 12.35 16.14 5.47
C ASP A 91 13.23 16.64 4.33
N GLY A 92 12.77 16.53 3.09
CA GLY A 92 13.49 17.00 1.90
C GLY A 92 14.67 16.12 1.47
N SER A 93 14.83 14.93 2.08
CA SER A 93 15.99 14.08 1.81
C SER A 93 15.89 13.26 0.53
N GLN A 94 14.67 13.08 -0.01
CA GLN A 94 14.38 12.25 -1.18
C GLN A 94 14.95 10.82 -1.05
N THR A 95 14.78 10.24 0.12
CA THR A 95 15.25 8.90 0.45
C THR A 95 14.10 7.95 0.78
N ASN A 96 14.42 6.68 0.99
CA ASN A 96 13.45 5.69 1.48
C ASN A 96 13.23 5.73 3.00
N PHE A 97 13.66 6.80 3.67
CA PHE A 97 13.43 7.00 5.10
C PHE A 97 11.94 7.25 5.39
N GLU A 98 11.48 6.95 6.60
CA GLU A 98 10.05 6.99 6.95
C GLU A 98 9.39 8.39 6.87
N SER A 99 10.17 9.47 6.93
CA SER A 99 9.73 10.86 6.76
C SER A 99 9.92 11.39 5.33
N SER A 100 10.30 10.54 4.39
CA SER A 100 10.62 10.90 3.01
C SER A 100 10.01 9.90 2.02
N MET A 101 10.33 10.04 0.75
CA MET A 101 10.08 9.06 -0.31
C MET A 101 11.18 9.16 -1.36
N ASN A 102 11.52 8.02 -1.99
CA ASN A 102 12.56 7.92 -3.00
C ASN A 102 12.03 7.93 -4.45
N TYR A 103 10.86 8.52 -4.67
CA TYR A 103 10.22 8.59 -5.99
C TYR A 103 9.40 9.88 -6.14
N THR A 104 9.14 10.26 -7.37
CA THR A 104 8.26 11.37 -7.74
C THR A 104 6.84 10.87 -8.01
N LEU A 105 5.87 11.79 -8.08
CA LEU A 105 4.50 11.45 -8.50
C LEU A 105 4.44 10.95 -9.94
N GLU A 106 5.32 11.46 -10.82
CA GLU A 106 5.43 11.02 -12.20
C GLU A 106 5.95 9.58 -12.28
N GLU A 107 7.01 9.25 -11.53
CA GLU A 107 7.53 7.88 -11.44
C GLU A 107 6.46 6.93 -10.89
N TYR A 108 5.74 7.32 -9.85
CA TYR A 108 4.63 6.54 -9.33
C TYR A 108 3.57 6.27 -10.39
N ALA A 109 3.11 7.30 -11.10
CA ALA A 109 2.08 7.16 -12.13
C ALA A 109 2.54 6.26 -13.28
N ASN A 110 3.79 6.43 -13.73
CA ASN A 110 4.39 5.60 -14.76
C ASN A 110 4.50 4.14 -14.32
N ASP A 111 4.94 3.89 -13.10
CA ASP A 111 5.05 2.53 -12.54
C ASP A 111 3.67 1.85 -12.41
N VAL A 112 2.66 2.59 -11.95
CA VAL A 112 1.29 2.05 -11.85
C VAL A 112 0.80 1.59 -13.21
N VAL A 113 0.89 2.45 -14.22
CA VAL A 113 0.45 2.12 -15.58
C VAL A 113 1.26 0.97 -16.14
N TYR A 114 2.59 1.07 -16.08
CA TYR A 114 3.48 0.08 -16.67
C TYR A 114 3.27 -1.33 -16.11
N HIS A 115 3.23 -1.48 -14.78
CA HIS A 115 3.10 -2.80 -14.18
C HIS A 115 1.73 -3.43 -14.42
N ILE A 116 0.65 -2.66 -14.35
CA ILE A 116 -0.69 -3.19 -14.61
C ILE A 116 -0.85 -3.54 -16.09
N GLN A 117 -0.41 -2.68 -17.00
CA GLN A 117 -0.42 -2.95 -18.43
C GLN A 117 0.37 -4.22 -18.76
N THR A 118 1.61 -4.32 -18.28
CA THR A 118 2.48 -5.49 -18.53
C THR A 118 1.81 -6.79 -18.10
N VAL A 119 1.26 -6.85 -16.90
CA VAL A 119 0.61 -8.09 -16.42
C VAL A 119 -0.65 -8.41 -17.21
N CYS A 120 -1.45 -7.41 -17.59
CA CYS A 120 -2.65 -7.63 -18.41
C CYS A 120 -2.31 -8.11 -19.83
N ASP A 121 -1.28 -7.53 -20.46
CA ASP A 121 -0.81 -7.93 -21.77
C ASP A 121 -0.28 -9.38 -21.75
N GLU A 122 0.57 -9.73 -20.79
CA GLU A 122 1.07 -11.09 -20.60
C GLU A 122 -0.05 -12.11 -20.37
N ALA A 123 -1.08 -11.71 -19.62
CA ALA A 123 -2.23 -12.55 -19.33
C ALA A 123 -3.29 -12.57 -20.44
N SER A 124 -3.18 -11.71 -21.47
CA SER A 124 -4.17 -11.49 -22.52
C SER A 124 -5.56 -11.15 -21.99
N VAL A 125 -5.62 -10.26 -20.99
CA VAL A 125 -6.87 -9.75 -20.40
C VAL A 125 -6.99 -8.24 -20.67
N PRO A 126 -8.21 -7.68 -20.70
CA PRO A 126 -8.41 -6.24 -20.86
C PRO A 126 -7.75 -5.42 -19.74
N HIS A 127 -7.22 -4.25 -20.08
CA HIS A 127 -6.70 -3.31 -19.10
C HIS A 127 -7.82 -2.72 -18.26
N PRO A 128 -7.69 -2.66 -16.94
CA PRO A 128 -8.67 -1.98 -16.09
C PRO A 128 -8.54 -0.46 -16.17
N THR A 129 -9.60 0.25 -15.81
CA THR A 129 -9.49 1.64 -15.41
C THR A 129 -8.84 1.68 -14.03
N ILE A 130 -7.74 2.42 -13.90
CA ILE A 130 -7.01 2.56 -12.64
C ILE A 130 -7.66 3.67 -11.81
N VAL A 131 -7.87 3.37 -10.53
CA VAL A 131 -8.28 4.34 -9.51
C VAL A 131 -7.16 4.44 -8.48
N SER A 132 -6.87 5.64 -8.00
CA SER A 132 -5.89 5.84 -6.92
C SER A 132 -6.46 6.79 -5.85
N GLU A 133 -6.07 6.54 -4.59
CA GLU A 133 -6.47 7.31 -3.43
C GLU A 133 -5.27 8.13 -2.93
N SER A 134 -5.08 9.33 -3.45
CA SER A 134 -3.87 10.13 -3.28
C SER A 134 -4.04 11.29 -2.27
N GLY A 135 -4.91 11.14 -1.27
CA GLY A 135 -5.28 12.22 -0.34
C GLY A 135 -4.09 12.91 0.31
N ARG A 136 -3.17 12.14 0.91
CA ARG A 136 -1.97 12.69 1.55
C ARG A 136 -1.12 13.51 0.57
N ALA A 137 -0.82 12.97 -0.59
CA ALA A 137 0.01 13.63 -1.60
C ALA A 137 -0.59 14.96 -2.09
N VAL A 138 -1.93 15.05 -2.14
CA VAL A 138 -2.64 16.26 -2.58
C VAL A 138 -2.66 17.35 -1.51
N VAL A 139 -2.82 16.98 -0.22
CA VAL A 139 -3.10 17.98 0.83
C VAL A 139 -1.99 18.15 1.87
N ALA A 140 -0.91 17.37 1.81
CA ALA A 140 0.12 17.38 2.84
C ALA A 140 0.77 18.74 3.09
N TYR A 141 0.89 19.56 2.06
CA TYR A 141 1.57 20.86 2.11
C TYR A 141 0.60 22.05 2.25
N HIS A 142 -0.69 21.83 2.48
CA HIS A 142 -1.67 22.93 2.54
C HIS A 142 -1.52 23.78 3.81
N SER A 143 -0.92 23.26 4.87
CA SER A 143 -0.67 23.98 6.12
C SER A 143 0.60 23.49 6.81
N VAL A 144 1.23 24.38 7.57
CA VAL A 144 2.45 24.13 8.37
C VAL A 144 2.21 24.59 9.78
N LEU A 145 2.54 23.72 10.75
CA LEU A 145 2.57 24.06 12.18
C LEU A 145 3.99 24.44 12.58
N VAL A 146 4.17 25.67 13.07
CA VAL A 146 5.44 26.15 13.60
C VAL A 146 5.31 26.31 15.11
N PHE A 147 6.23 25.71 15.88
CA PHE A 147 6.25 25.81 17.34
C PHE A 147 7.67 25.75 17.89
N ASN A 148 7.86 26.29 19.10
CA ASN A 148 9.13 26.24 19.80
C ASN A 148 9.28 24.94 20.58
N VAL A 149 10.51 24.45 20.72
CA VAL A 149 10.82 23.35 21.65
C VAL A 149 10.69 23.87 23.07
N LEU A 150 9.72 23.34 23.85
CA LEU A 150 9.48 23.72 25.22
C LEU A 150 10.30 22.92 26.23
N GLY A 151 10.81 21.78 25.85
CA GLY A 151 11.64 20.92 26.69
C GLY A 151 12.09 19.68 25.94
N VAL A 152 13.09 19.01 26.48
CA VAL A 152 13.62 17.74 26.00
C VAL A 152 13.56 16.74 27.13
N SER A 153 13.03 15.55 26.86
CA SER A 153 13.10 14.41 27.76
C SER A 153 14.21 13.47 27.24
N ALA A 154 15.23 13.27 28.04
CA ALA A 154 16.28 12.31 27.73
C ALA A 154 16.36 11.28 28.85
N PHE A 155 16.61 10.04 28.49
CA PHE A 155 17.03 9.04 29.49
C PHE A 155 18.44 9.44 29.92
N GLY A 156 18.61 9.76 31.22
CA GLY A 156 19.92 10.04 31.74
C GLY A 156 20.82 8.79 31.66
N ASP A 157 22.13 9.01 31.42
CA ASP A 157 23.14 8.00 31.68
C ASP A 157 23.22 7.81 33.21
N GLU A 158 22.26 7.10 33.78
CA GLU A 158 22.37 6.63 35.17
C GLU A 158 23.59 5.70 35.21
N LYS A 159 24.68 6.22 35.79
CA LYS A 159 25.80 5.37 36.15
C LYS A 159 25.28 4.28 37.06
N VAL A 160 25.31 3.05 36.62
CA VAL A 160 25.01 1.91 37.46
C VAL A 160 25.86 2.04 38.72
N PRO A 161 25.23 2.05 39.93
CA PRO A 161 25.99 2.13 41.17
C PRO A 161 27.01 0.99 41.21
N THR A 162 28.28 1.33 41.30
CA THR A 162 29.31 0.32 41.59
C THR A 162 28.95 -0.32 42.90
N THR A 163 28.82 -1.66 42.92
CA THR A 163 28.60 -2.44 44.14
C THR A 163 29.53 -1.97 45.23
N PRO A 164 29.02 -1.73 46.47
CA PRO A 164 29.88 -1.40 47.62
C PRO A 164 30.87 -2.54 47.78
N ASN A 165 32.15 -2.20 47.95
CA ASN A 165 33.15 -3.15 48.39
C ASN A 165 32.64 -3.85 49.66
N GLN A 166 32.51 -5.14 49.68
CA GLN A 166 32.35 -5.94 50.86
C GLN A 166 33.69 -5.90 51.60
N ASP A 167 33.76 -5.14 52.69
CA ASP A 167 34.82 -5.30 53.68
C ASP A 167 34.55 -6.54 54.57
#